data_a3285865ea814680e3eaf05be8548b8d
#
_entry.id   a3285865ea814680e3eaf05be8548b8d
#
_cell.length_a   1.000
_cell.length_b   1.000
_cell.length_c   1.000
_cell.angle_alpha   90.00
_cell.angle_beta   90.00
_cell.angle_gamma   90.00
#
_symmetry.space_group_name_H-M   'P 1'
#
loop_
_entity.id
_entity.type
_entity.pdbx_description
1 polymer ?
#
loop_
_entity_poly.entity_id
_entity_poly.type
_entity_poly.pdbx_seq_one_letter_code
_entity_poly.pdbx_strand_id
1 'polypeptide(L)'
;MEMIRMKSICVMALALGAALPTPASAQVQTEVPAVVPGAQPVTVERVKVHGTSLEGNLEGDAVDRDVFVFLPPSYAKEKSRRYPVVYALHGYSIGAEQWTHEIHVPQTIEGAFAQGAKELIVVLPDSKTIHNGSMYSSSLTTGDFEEFVARDLVAYVDAHYRTIPNRTSRGLVGHSMGGYGATRIGMKHSDVFGSVYIMSPCCLSPRPTGPPKHVAVGGKASICSLKC
;
A
#
# COMPACT_ATOMS: atom_id res chain seq x y z
N MET A 1 -72.40 31.85 34.80
CA MET A 1 -72.14 31.33 33.45
C MET A 1 -70.71 31.79 33.07
N GLU A 2 -69.72 31.01 33.53
CA GLU A 2 -68.29 31.34 33.39
C GLU A 2 -67.69 30.60 32.21
N MET A 3 -67.05 31.36 31.34
CA MET A 3 -66.39 30.88 30.14
C MET A 3 -64.94 30.45 30.48
N ILE A 4 -64.68 29.16 30.42
CA ILE A 4 -63.35 28.56 30.61
C ILE A 4 -62.51 28.84 29.33
N ARG A 5 -61.48 29.67 29.47
CA ARG A 5 -60.44 29.87 28.42
C ARG A 5 -59.48 28.69 28.45
N MET A 6 -59.48 27.88 27.42
CA MET A 6 -58.47 26.85 27.15
C MET A 6 -57.18 27.54 26.60
N LYS A 7 -56.07 27.44 27.34
CA LYS A 7 -54.75 27.85 26.90
C LYS A 7 -54.11 26.74 26.07
N SER A 8 -53.91 27.01 24.80
CA SER A 8 -53.14 26.13 23.93
C SER A 8 -51.65 26.14 24.35
N ILE A 9 -51.17 24.98 24.79
CA ILE A 9 -49.74 24.74 25.03
C ILE A 9 -49.12 24.24 23.71
N CYS A 10 -48.34 25.08 23.04
CA CYS A 10 -47.51 24.66 21.93
C CYS A 10 -46.30 23.89 22.45
N VAL A 11 -46.29 22.58 22.24
CA VAL A 11 -45.11 21.72 22.50
C VAL A 11 -44.20 21.83 21.29
N MET A 12 -43.12 22.57 21.42
CA MET A 12 -42.07 22.68 20.43
C MET A 12 -41.14 21.47 20.60
N ALA A 13 -41.30 20.43 19.76
CA ALA A 13 -40.41 19.31 19.73
C ALA A 13 -39.07 19.71 19.07
N LEU A 14 -38.05 19.90 19.89
CA LEU A 14 -36.66 20.03 19.41
C LEU A 14 -36.19 18.69 18.93
N ALA A 15 -36.17 18.46 17.61
CA ALA A 15 -35.48 17.31 17.00
C ALA A 15 -33.98 17.57 17.05
N LEU A 16 -33.28 17.04 18.06
CA LEU A 16 -31.82 16.94 18.08
C LEU A 16 -31.43 15.86 17.07
N GLY A 17 -31.13 16.25 15.85
CA GLY A 17 -30.49 15.37 14.86
C GLY A 17 -29.07 15.08 15.32
N ALA A 18 -28.87 13.90 15.95
CA ALA A 18 -27.54 13.38 16.19
C ALA A 18 -26.91 13.04 14.82
N ALA A 19 -26.07 13.94 14.30
CA ALA A 19 -25.19 13.62 13.17
C ALA A 19 -24.24 12.53 13.66
N LEU A 20 -24.46 11.28 13.23
CA LEU A 20 -23.51 10.20 13.44
C LEU A 20 -22.22 10.61 12.70
N PRO A 21 -21.04 10.56 13.35
CA PRO A 21 -19.79 10.80 12.66
C PRO A 21 -19.66 9.74 11.55
N THR A 22 -19.58 10.18 10.30
CA THR A 22 -19.18 9.30 9.21
C THR A 22 -17.78 8.79 9.51
N PRO A 23 -17.52 7.49 9.39
CA PRO A 23 -16.17 6.98 9.59
C PRO A 23 -15.25 7.71 8.61
N ALA A 24 -14.26 8.41 9.14
CA ALA A 24 -13.24 9.03 8.33
C ALA A 24 -12.51 7.89 7.59
N SER A 25 -12.68 7.82 6.29
CA SER A 25 -11.91 6.93 5.45
C SER A 25 -10.45 7.35 5.53
N ALA A 26 -9.59 6.47 6.06
CA ALA A 26 -8.14 6.71 6.11
C ALA A 26 -7.48 6.49 4.74
N GLN A 27 -8.25 6.58 3.68
CA GLN A 27 -7.81 6.35 2.31
C GLN A 27 -7.10 7.58 1.78
N VAL A 28 -5.93 7.37 1.19
CA VAL A 28 -5.19 8.41 0.48
C VAL A 28 -5.70 8.41 -0.96
N GLN A 29 -6.64 9.30 -1.25
CA GLN A 29 -7.02 9.59 -2.63
C GLN A 29 -6.17 10.75 -3.13
N THR A 30 -5.57 10.57 -4.29
CA THR A 30 -4.86 11.65 -4.97
C THR A 30 -5.72 12.18 -6.12
N GLU A 31 -5.45 13.41 -6.53
CA GLU A 31 -6.02 13.92 -7.77
C GLU A 31 -5.47 13.12 -8.96
N VAL A 32 -6.31 12.96 -9.99
CA VAL A 32 -5.86 12.32 -11.23
C VAL A 32 -4.69 13.12 -11.80
N PRO A 33 -3.52 12.51 -12.02
CA PRO A 33 -2.38 13.22 -12.58
C PRO A 33 -2.73 13.83 -13.95
N ALA A 34 -2.25 15.04 -14.19
CA ALA A 34 -2.39 15.64 -15.52
C ALA A 34 -1.72 14.75 -16.58
N VAL A 35 -2.37 14.60 -17.72
CA VAL A 35 -1.81 13.83 -18.83
C VAL A 35 -0.52 14.52 -19.33
N VAL A 36 0.58 13.79 -19.27
CA VAL A 36 1.87 14.27 -19.78
C VAL A 36 1.89 14.09 -21.31
N PRO A 37 2.18 15.13 -22.09
CA PRO A 37 2.28 15.01 -23.55
C PRO A 37 3.27 13.90 -23.94
N GLY A 38 2.84 13.02 -24.84
CA GLY A 38 3.66 11.89 -25.31
C GLY A 38 3.67 10.66 -24.39
N ALA A 39 2.96 10.69 -23.27
CA ALA A 39 2.80 9.51 -22.42
C ALA A 39 2.20 8.35 -23.21
N GLN A 40 2.84 7.19 -23.10
CA GLN A 40 2.36 5.94 -23.71
C GLN A 40 1.77 5.05 -22.63
N PRO A 41 0.66 4.33 -22.92
CA PRO A 41 0.02 3.50 -21.92
C PRO A 41 0.88 2.33 -21.47
N VAL A 42 0.84 2.03 -20.18
CA VAL A 42 1.35 0.78 -19.60
C VAL A 42 0.33 -0.34 -19.82
N THR A 43 0.80 -1.58 -19.91
CA THR A 43 -0.09 -2.75 -19.87
C THR A 43 -0.22 -3.20 -18.43
N VAL A 44 -1.45 -3.35 -17.94
CA VAL A 44 -1.73 -3.82 -16.59
C VAL A 44 -2.20 -5.27 -16.64
N GLU A 45 -1.48 -6.16 -15.98
CA GLU A 45 -1.86 -7.56 -15.82
C GLU A 45 -2.24 -7.81 -14.35
N ARG A 46 -3.32 -8.54 -14.14
CA ARG A 46 -3.69 -9.07 -12.82
C ARG A 46 -3.46 -10.58 -12.83
N VAL A 47 -2.57 -11.03 -11.99
CA VAL A 47 -2.22 -12.44 -11.87
C VAL A 47 -2.42 -12.93 -10.44
N LYS A 48 -2.58 -14.25 -10.26
CA LYS A 48 -2.53 -14.87 -8.95
C LYS A 48 -1.18 -15.52 -8.73
N VAL A 49 -0.56 -15.18 -7.62
CA VAL A 49 0.71 -15.75 -7.19
C VAL A 49 0.48 -16.58 -5.94
N HIS A 50 0.83 -17.87 -6.02
CA HIS A 50 0.79 -18.75 -4.88
C HIS A 50 1.93 -18.41 -3.91
N GLY A 51 1.59 -18.14 -2.66
CA GLY A 51 2.54 -17.88 -1.59
C GLY A 51 2.78 -19.14 -0.77
N THR A 52 3.80 -19.92 -1.09
CA THR A 52 4.20 -21.08 -0.28
C THR A 52 4.49 -20.68 1.16
N SER A 53 5.06 -19.51 1.37
CA SER A 53 5.34 -18.94 2.69
C SER A 53 4.07 -18.52 3.47
N LEU A 54 2.91 -18.46 2.80
CA LEU A 54 1.62 -18.15 3.43
C LEU A 54 0.84 -19.40 3.83
N GLU A 55 1.28 -20.59 3.39
CA GLU A 55 0.59 -21.82 3.72
C GLU A 55 0.58 -22.09 5.22
N GLY A 56 -0.52 -22.70 5.69
CA GLY A 56 -0.68 -23.07 7.09
C GLY A 56 -0.89 -21.88 8.04
N ASN A 57 -1.21 -20.69 7.53
CA ASN A 57 -1.58 -19.57 8.40
C ASN A 57 -2.86 -19.89 9.18
N LEU A 58 -2.88 -19.52 10.45
CA LEU A 58 -3.95 -19.92 11.39
C LEU A 58 -5.29 -19.21 11.15
N GLU A 59 -5.28 -18.09 10.43
CA GLU A 59 -6.47 -17.29 10.14
C GLU A 59 -7.22 -17.76 8.90
N GLY A 60 -6.61 -18.63 8.08
CA GLY A 60 -7.20 -19.08 6.83
C GLY A 60 -7.23 -18.01 5.75
N ASP A 61 -6.32 -17.02 5.84
CA ASP A 61 -6.13 -16.06 4.76
C ASP A 61 -5.68 -16.78 3.48
N ALA A 62 -6.17 -16.28 2.33
CA ALA A 62 -5.86 -16.88 1.04
C ALA A 62 -4.35 -16.87 0.77
N VAL A 63 -3.81 -18.02 0.38
CA VAL A 63 -2.41 -18.18 0.00
C VAL A 63 -2.13 -17.73 -1.43
N ASP A 64 -3.16 -17.78 -2.30
CA ASP A 64 -3.11 -17.27 -3.67
C ASP A 64 -3.44 -15.79 -3.67
N ARG A 65 -2.44 -14.94 -3.85
CA ARG A 65 -2.59 -13.49 -3.76
C ARG A 65 -2.74 -12.86 -5.13
N ASP A 66 -3.63 -11.88 -5.24
CA ASP A 66 -3.70 -11.04 -6.43
C ASP A 66 -2.46 -10.15 -6.51
N VAL A 67 -1.89 -10.06 -7.70
CA VAL A 67 -0.72 -9.22 -7.99
C VAL A 67 -0.99 -8.43 -9.25
N PHE A 68 -0.81 -7.12 -9.20
CA PHE A 68 -0.86 -6.26 -10.38
C PHE A 68 0.54 -6.04 -10.91
N VAL A 69 0.73 -6.31 -12.19
CA VAL A 69 2.00 -6.12 -12.89
C VAL A 69 1.82 -5.07 -13.97
N PHE A 70 2.56 -3.99 -13.86
CA PHE A 70 2.54 -2.87 -14.81
C PHE A 70 3.74 -3.00 -15.73
N LEU A 71 3.48 -3.29 -17.00
CA LEU A 71 4.51 -3.48 -18.02
C LEU A 71 4.71 -2.18 -18.81
N PRO A 72 5.96 -1.73 -18.99
CA PRO A 72 6.26 -0.49 -19.67
C PRO A 72 5.89 -0.54 -21.16
N PRO A 73 5.69 0.62 -21.83
CA PRO A 73 5.25 0.70 -23.23
C PRO A 73 6.15 -0.05 -24.23
N SER A 74 7.46 -0.15 -23.97
CA SER A 74 8.37 -0.89 -24.83
C SER A 74 8.31 -2.41 -24.64
N TYR A 75 7.66 -2.91 -23.56
CA TYR A 75 7.65 -4.33 -23.25
C TYR A 75 7.07 -5.20 -24.38
N ALA A 76 5.99 -4.75 -25.02
CA ALA A 76 5.40 -5.48 -26.14
C ALA A 76 6.25 -5.41 -27.42
N LYS A 77 7.04 -4.34 -27.59
CA LYS A 77 7.81 -4.04 -28.81
C LYS A 77 9.22 -4.66 -28.78
N GLU A 78 9.91 -4.53 -27.66
CA GLU A 78 11.33 -4.93 -27.51
C GLU A 78 11.43 -6.31 -26.83
N LYS A 79 11.24 -7.36 -27.59
CA LYS A 79 11.13 -8.74 -27.07
C LYS A 79 12.39 -9.28 -26.37
N SER A 80 13.57 -8.77 -26.71
CA SER A 80 14.84 -9.18 -26.11
C SER A 80 15.23 -8.35 -24.88
N ARG A 81 14.60 -7.20 -24.68
CA ARG A 81 14.92 -6.29 -23.56
C ARG A 81 14.45 -6.87 -22.23
N ARG A 82 15.31 -6.75 -21.21
CA ARG A 82 15.00 -7.06 -19.82
C ARG A 82 14.91 -5.75 -19.02
N TYR A 83 14.09 -5.77 -17.97
CA TYR A 83 13.72 -4.57 -17.22
C TYR A 83 14.06 -4.72 -15.73
N PRO A 84 14.49 -3.64 -15.07
CA PRO A 84 14.49 -3.58 -13.60
C PRO A 84 13.06 -3.71 -13.09
N VAL A 85 12.94 -4.10 -11.81
CA VAL A 85 11.62 -4.30 -11.16
C VAL A 85 11.54 -3.48 -9.89
N VAL A 86 10.39 -2.84 -9.68
CA VAL A 86 10.02 -2.21 -8.41
C VAL A 86 8.81 -2.92 -7.84
N TYR A 87 8.94 -3.40 -6.62
CA TYR A 87 7.85 -4.00 -5.85
C TYR A 87 7.23 -2.90 -4.97
N ALA A 88 5.95 -2.60 -5.21
CA ALA A 88 5.23 -1.52 -4.55
C ALA A 88 4.27 -2.07 -3.50
N LEU A 89 4.45 -1.65 -2.25
CA LEU A 89 3.75 -2.18 -1.09
C LEU A 89 2.69 -1.19 -0.61
N HIS A 90 1.42 -1.61 -0.61
CA HIS A 90 0.27 -0.78 -0.24
C HIS A 90 0.15 -0.55 1.26
N GLY A 91 -0.70 0.41 1.66
CA GLY A 91 -0.98 0.76 3.04
C GLY A 91 -1.96 -0.19 3.74
N TYR A 92 -2.22 0.08 5.04
CA TYR A 92 -3.20 -0.64 5.84
C TYR A 92 -4.62 -0.35 5.37
N SER A 93 -5.53 -1.29 5.57
CA SER A 93 -6.97 -1.27 5.27
C SER A 93 -7.38 -1.27 3.80
N ILE A 94 -6.42 -1.15 2.88
CA ILE A 94 -6.67 -1.22 1.44
C ILE A 94 -5.98 -2.44 0.84
N GLY A 95 -6.44 -2.88 -0.32
CA GLY A 95 -5.77 -3.92 -1.12
C GLY A 95 -5.05 -3.32 -2.32
N ALA A 96 -4.36 -4.16 -3.06
CA ALA A 96 -3.59 -3.74 -4.23
C ALA A 96 -4.47 -3.06 -5.30
N GLU A 97 -5.65 -3.60 -5.58
CA GLU A 97 -6.59 -3.06 -6.56
C GLU A 97 -7.06 -1.65 -6.18
N GLN A 98 -7.52 -1.49 -4.94
CA GLN A 98 -8.00 -0.20 -4.44
C GLN A 98 -6.88 0.84 -4.47
N TRP A 99 -5.68 0.49 -4.00
CA TRP A 99 -4.54 1.42 -4.02
C TRP A 99 -4.14 1.82 -5.44
N THR A 100 -4.18 0.87 -6.39
CA THR A 100 -3.92 1.16 -7.81
C THR A 100 -4.84 2.25 -8.34
N HIS A 101 -6.12 2.21 -7.98
CA HIS A 101 -7.11 3.21 -8.41
C HIS A 101 -6.97 4.53 -7.67
N GLU A 102 -6.79 4.51 -6.35
CA GLU A 102 -6.76 5.71 -5.50
C GLU A 102 -5.58 6.63 -5.76
N ILE A 103 -4.42 6.07 -6.14
CA ILE A 103 -3.22 6.85 -6.47
C ILE A 103 -2.91 6.86 -7.98
N HIS A 104 -3.84 6.38 -8.80
CA HIS A 104 -3.73 6.41 -10.27
C HIS A 104 -2.39 5.85 -10.77
N VAL A 105 -2.04 4.63 -10.32
CA VAL A 105 -0.73 4.00 -10.58
C VAL A 105 -0.37 3.99 -12.08
N PRO A 106 -1.28 3.58 -13.00
CA PRO A 106 -0.95 3.58 -14.43
C PRO A 106 -0.56 4.97 -14.92
N GLN A 107 -1.39 5.98 -14.69
CA GLN A 107 -1.17 7.35 -15.15
C GLN A 107 0.10 7.96 -14.56
N THR A 108 0.38 7.65 -13.29
CA THR A 108 1.60 8.11 -12.60
C THR A 108 2.86 7.53 -13.25
N ILE A 109 2.86 6.23 -13.56
CA ILE A 109 3.99 5.54 -14.20
C ILE A 109 4.17 6.04 -15.64
N GLU A 110 3.08 6.16 -16.41
CA GLU A 110 3.07 6.67 -17.78
C GLU A 110 3.66 8.09 -17.85
N GLY A 111 3.22 8.95 -16.93
CA GLY A 111 3.74 10.31 -16.83
C GLY A 111 5.22 10.35 -16.47
N ALA A 112 5.67 9.50 -15.56
CA ALA A 112 7.09 9.40 -15.19
C ALA A 112 7.96 8.95 -16.37
N PHE A 113 7.53 7.96 -17.14
CA PHE A 113 8.26 7.51 -18.34
C PHE A 113 8.31 8.60 -19.40
N ALA A 114 7.21 9.31 -19.64
CA ALA A 114 7.17 10.42 -20.59
C ALA A 114 8.10 11.59 -20.19
N GLN A 115 8.34 11.76 -18.89
CA GLN A 115 9.28 12.75 -18.34
C GLN A 115 10.73 12.26 -18.28
N GLY A 116 11.04 11.10 -18.86
CA GLY A 116 12.40 10.59 -18.99
C GLY A 116 12.84 9.61 -17.90
N ALA A 117 11.96 9.17 -17.04
CA ALA A 117 12.28 8.04 -16.16
C ALA A 117 12.53 6.77 -16.99
N LYS A 118 13.54 6.00 -16.58
CA LYS A 118 13.84 4.73 -17.26
C LYS A 118 12.70 3.74 -17.05
N GLU A 119 12.29 3.09 -18.13
CA GLU A 119 11.25 2.07 -18.09
C GLU A 119 11.65 0.88 -17.20
N LEU A 120 10.71 0.46 -16.38
CA LEU A 120 10.84 -0.65 -15.44
C LEU A 120 9.47 -1.35 -15.29
N ILE A 121 9.46 -2.55 -14.75
CA ILE A 121 8.24 -3.26 -14.36
C ILE A 121 7.89 -2.84 -12.93
N VAL A 122 6.62 -2.49 -12.68
CA VAL A 122 6.11 -2.30 -11.32
C VAL A 122 5.25 -3.49 -10.95
N VAL A 123 5.48 -4.05 -9.77
CA VAL A 123 4.75 -5.21 -9.23
C VAL A 123 4.10 -4.79 -7.91
N LEU A 124 2.80 -4.94 -7.82
CA LEU A 124 2.01 -4.52 -6.66
C LEU A 124 1.21 -5.71 -6.12
N PRO A 125 1.76 -6.42 -5.09
CA PRO A 125 1.07 -7.55 -4.48
C PRO A 125 -0.03 -7.09 -3.54
N ASP A 126 -1.13 -7.84 -3.48
CA ASP A 126 -2.12 -7.70 -2.43
C ASP A 126 -1.63 -8.38 -1.14
N SER A 127 -1.51 -7.62 -0.09
CA SER A 127 -1.10 -8.08 1.25
C SER A 127 -2.15 -7.74 2.33
N LYS A 128 -3.40 -7.51 1.90
CA LYS A 128 -4.52 -7.32 2.81
C LYS A 128 -4.94 -8.68 3.39
N THR A 129 -5.05 -8.74 4.70
CA THR A 129 -5.53 -9.90 5.47
C THR A 129 -6.94 -9.66 5.99
N ILE A 130 -7.53 -10.64 6.66
CA ILE A 130 -8.82 -10.46 7.37
C ILE A 130 -8.73 -9.35 8.44
N HIS A 131 -7.52 -9.03 8.92
CA HIS A 131 -7.25 -7.89 9.82
C HIS A 131 -6.86 -6.60 9.08
N ASN A 132 -7.17 -6.50 7.80
CA ASN A 132 -6.90 -5.34 6.94
C ASN A 132 -5.43 -5.06 6.64
N GLY A 133 -4.51 -5.93 7.00
CA GLY A 133 -3.10 -5.76 6.65
C GLY A 133 -2.18 -6.76 7.33
N SER A 134 -1.18 -7.21 6.61
CA SER A 134 -0.18 -8.21 7.03
C SER A 134 0.98 -7.61 7.84
N MET A 135 1.13 -6.29 7.84
CA MET A 135 2.35 -5.59 8.29
C MET A 135 3.61 -6.06 7.56
N TYR A 136 3.47 -6.78 6.45
CA TYR A 136 4.58 -7.39 5.69
C TYR A 136 5.58 -8.11 6.61
N SER A 137 5.06 -8.80 7.60
CA SER A 137 5.83 -9.47 8.63
C SER A 137 5.68 -10.98 8.55
N SER A 138 6.64 -11.70 9.15
CA SER A 138 6.53 -13.14 9.37
C SER A 138 5.63 -13.40 10.57
N SER A 139 4.56 -14.16 10.40
CA SER A 139 3.59 -14.48 11.43
C SER A 139 2.99 -15.86 11.18
N LEU A 140 2.89 -16.67 12.22
CA LEU A 140 2.13 -17.93 12.15
C LEU A 140 0.62 -17.69 11.99
N THR A 141 0.15 -16.54 12.45
CA THR A 141 -1.27 -16.20 12.43
C THR A 141 -1.73 -15.82 11.03
N THR A 142 -1.07 -14.83 10.40
CA THR A 142 -1.44 -14.29 9.10
C THR A 142 -0.67 -14.86 7.92
N GLY A 143 0.41 -15.62 8.17
CA GLY A 143 1.36 -16.10 7.15
C GLY A 143 2.64 -15.25 7.10
N ASP A 144 3.65 -15.75 6.41
CA ASP A 144 4.92 -15.06 6.26
C ASP A 144 4.92 -14.16 5.01
N PHE A 145 4.32 -12.97 5.15
CA PHE A 145 4.29 -11.99 4.07
C PHE A 145 5.66 -11.36 3.76
N GLU A 146 6.62 -11.46 4.69
CA GLU A 146 8.00 -11.05 4.45
C GLU A 146 8.66 -11.95 3.41
N GLU A 147 8.60 -13.28 3.62
CA GLU A 147 9.12 -14.27 2.66
C GLU A 147 8.29 -14.31 1.38
N PHE A 148 6.97 -14.14 1.46
CA PHE A 148 6.13 -14.02 0.28
C PHE A 148 6.63 -12.94 -0.68
N VAL A 149 6.89 -11.73 -0.18
CA VAL A 149 7.39 -10.63 -1.02
C VAL A 149 8.83 -10.86 -1.46
N ALA A 150 9.69 -11.34 -0.55
CA ALA A 150 11.13 -11.43 -0.81
C ALA A 150 11.53 -12.66 -1.63
N ARG A 151 10.75 -13.75 -1.58
CA ARG A 151 11.10 -15.01 -2.23
C ARG A 151 10.03 -15.46 -3.23
N ASP A 152 8.81 -15.77 -2.78
CA ASP A 152 7.78 -16.37 -3.64
C ASP A 152 7.43 -15.44 -4.80
N LEU A 153 7.15 -14.18 -4.52
CA LEU A 153 6.79 -13.18 -5.51
C LEU A 153 7.96 -12.86 -6.45
N VAL A 154 9.17 -12.70 -5.92
CA VAL A 154 10.37 -12.45 -6.74
C VAL A 154 10.63 -13.60 -7.69
N ALA A 155 10.56 -14.86 -7.21
CA ALA A 155 10.75 -16.04 -8.03
C ALA A 155 9.70 -16.13 -9.15
N TYR A 156 8.42 -15.88 -8.80
CA TYR A 156 7.34 -15.86 -9.79
C TYR A 156 7.57 -14.81 -10.88
N VAL A 157 7.88 -13.57 -10.48
CA VAL A 157 8.07 -12.46 -11.42
C VAL A 157 9.27 -12.70 -12.33
N ASP A 158 10.37 -13.19 -11.79
CA ASP A 158 11.56 -13.49 -12.60
C ASP A 158 11.35 -14.66 -13.58
N ALA A 159 10.48 -15.61 -13.23
CA ALA A 159 10.15 -16.75 -14.10
C ALA A 159 9.18 -16.37 -15.23
N HIS A 160 8.26 -15.42 -15.00
CA HIS A 160 7.18 -15.12 -15.94
C HIS A 160 7.40 -13.84 -16.75
N TYR A 161 8.29 -12.94 -16.30
CA TYR A 161 8.53 -11.65 -16.93
C TYR A 161 10.02 -11.47 -17.31
N ARG A 162 10.26 -10.62 -18.29
CA ARG A 162 11.62 -10.29 -18.73
C ARG A 162 12.29 -9.30 -17.77
N THR A 163 12.63 -9.79 -16.60
CA THR A 163 13.31 -9.03 -15.56
C THR A 163 14.83 -9.12 -15.71
N ILE A 164 15.56 -8.20 -15.06
CA ILE A 164 16.98 -8.32 -14.77
C ILE A 164 17.10 -8.95 -13.38
N PRO A 165 17.39 -10.28 -13.27
CA PRO A 165 17.21 -11.03 -12.02
C PRO A 165 18.39 -10.87 -11.06
N ASN A 166 18.69 -9.63 -10.66
CA ASN A 166 19.73 -9.35 -9.67
C ASN A 166 19.29 -8.22 -8.73
N ARG A 167 19.91 -8.15 -7.55
CA ARG A 167 19.57 -7.18 -6.50
C ARG A 167 19.68 -5.72 -6.94
N THR A 168 20.64 -5.39 -7.80
CA THR A 168 20.89 -4.01 -8.23
C THR A 168 19.82 -3.47 -9.18
N SER A 169 18.97 -4.40 -9.69
CA SER A 169 17.84 -4.10 -10.57
C SER A 169 16.50 -4.37 -9.90
N ARG A 170 16.47 -4.61 -8.58
CA ARG A 170 15.25 -4.75 -7.79
C ARG A 170 15.16 -3.67 -6.74
N GLY A 171 14.00 -3.01 -6.68
CA GLY A 171 13.68 -2.01 -5.68
C GLY A 171 12.40 -2.33 -4.92
N LEU A 172 12.32 -1.82 -3.69
CA LEU A 172 11.10 -1.78 -2.90
C LEU A 172 10.64 -0.33 -2.77
N VAL A 173 9.34 -0.11 -2.90
CA VAL A 173 8.70 1.15 -2.55
C VAL A 173 7.47 0.84 -1.71
N GLY A 174 7.16 1.66 -0.72
CA GLY A 174 5.96 1.42 0.09
C GLY A 174 5.49 2.65 0.83
N HIS A 175 4.17 2.72 1.04
CA HIS A 175 3.51 3.80 1.76
C HIS A 175 2.88 3.29 3.05
N SER A 176 2.98 4.06 4.14
CA SER A 176 2.36 3.74 5.44
C SER A 176 2.76 2.35 5.95
N MET A 177 1.84 1.37 6.06
CA MET A 177 2.14 -0.04 6.34
C MET A 177 3.15 -0.61 5.33
N GLY A 178 2.99 -0.30 4.03
CA GLY A 178 3.95 -0.69 2.99
C GLY A 178 5.32 -0.04 3.16
N GLY A 179 5.37 1.20 3.69
CA GLY A 179 6.62 1.86 4.05
C GLY A 179 7.36 1.14 5.20
N TYR A 180 6.61 0.68 6.20
CA TYR A 180 7.14 -0.21 7.24
C TYR A 180 7.66 -1.52 6.62
N GLY A 181 6.85 -2.16 5.76
CA GLY A 181 7.23 -3.38 5.05
C GLY A 181 8.49 -3.20 4.20
N ALA A 182 8.56 -2.12 3.40
CA ALA A 182 9.74 -1.82 2.59
C ALA A 182 11.00 -1.63 3.44
N THR A 183 10.88 -0.95 4.60
CA THR A 183 11.99 -0.83 5.55
C THR A 183 12.43 -2.18 6.08
N ARG A 184 11.49 -2.97 6.60
CA ARG A 184 11.74 -4.26 7.21
C ARG A 184 12.36 -5.25 6.23
N ILE A 185 11.70 -5.44 5.08
CA ILE A 185 12.14 -6.38 4.04
C ILE A 185 13.47 -5.92 3.42
N GLY A 186 13.62 -4.62 3.11
CA GLY A 186 14.85 -4.10 2.53
C GLY A 186 16.07 -4.25 3.43
N MET A 187 15.89 -4.15 4.76
CA MET A 187 16.98 -4.38 5.71
C MET A 187 17.33 -5.87 5.86
N LYS A 188 16.35 -6.76 5.89
CA LYS A 188 16.55 -8.19 6.11
C LYS A 188 16.97 -8.94 4.86
N HIS A 189 16.43 -8.54 3.71
CA HIS A 189 16.67 -9.17 2.40
C HIS A 189 17.48 -8.25 1.49
N SER A 190 18.55 -7.66 2.05
CA SER A 190 19.48 -6.81 1.30
C SER A 190 20.26 -7.56 0.19
N ASP A 191 20.24 -8.88 0.20
CA ASP A 191 20.70 -9.76 -0.87
C ASP A 191 19.73 -9.79 -2.06
N VAL A 192 18.46 -9.48 -1.87
CA VAL A 192 17.40 -9.49 -2.89
C VAL A 192 17.16 -8.10 -3.48
N PHE A 193 17.07 -7.08 -2.63
CA PHE A 193 16.72 -5.71 -3.02
C PHE A 193 17.92 -4.77 -2.89
N GLY A 194 18.19 -4.01 -3.96
CA GLY A 194 19.31 -3.06 -4.02
C GLY A 194 18.92 -1.63 -3.68
N SER A 195 17.65 -1.29 -3.73
CA SER A 195 17.14 0.04 -3.43
C SER A 195 15.82 -0.02 -2.67
N VAL A 196 15.60 0.97 -1.80
CA VAL A 196 14.37 1.08 -1.00
C VAL A 196 13.92 2.54 -1.00
N TYR A 197 12.64 2.78 -1.29
CA TYR A 197 12.01 4.08 -1.18
C TYR A 197 10.83 4.01 -0.21
N ILE A 198 10.90 4.78 0.87
CA ILE A 198 10.00 4.68 2.01
C ILE A 198 9.16 5.95 2.10
N MET A 199 7.83 5.80 1.97
CA MET A 199 6.87 6.90 2.03
C MET A 199 6.06 6.83 3.31
N SER A 200 6.18 7.84 4.16
CA SER A 200 5.40 8.01 5.39
C SER A 200 5.18 6.70 6.17
N PRO A 201 6.25 5.99 6.56
CA PRO A 201 6.14 4.67 7.16
C PRO A 201 5.44 4.76 8.52
N CYS A 202 4.55 3.82 8.79
CA CYS A 202 3.99 3.66 10.14
C CYS A 202 4.91 2.82 11.03
N CYS A 203 4.65 2.84 12.33
CA CYS A 203 5.07 1.81 13.29
C CYS A 203 6.60 1.63 13.47
N LEU A 204 7.42 2.60 13.09
CA LEU A 204 8.88 2.57 13.23
C LEU A 204 9.39 3.09 14.58
N SER A 205 8.50 3.56 15.47
CA SER A 205 8.92 4.00 16.82
C SER A 205 9.33 2.82 17.68
N PRO A 206 10.47 2.89 18.39
CA PRO A 206 10.81 1.92 19.40
C PRO A 206 9.71 1.97 20.50
N ARG A 207 9.24 0.80 20.95
CA ARG A 207 8.35 0.76 22.12
C ARG A 207 9.09 1.35 23.31
N PRO A 208 8.48 2.30 24.06
CA PRO A 208 9.04 2.71 25.33
C PRO A 208 9.18 1.47 26.23
N THR A 209 10.35 1.23 26.75
CA THR A 209 10.64 0.11 27.68
C THR A 209 10.17 0.39 29.11
N GLY A 210 9.16 1.25 29.29
CA GLY A 210 8.60 1.63 30.59
C GLY A 210 7.07 1.65 30.58
N PRO A 211 6.41 1.76 31.75
CA PRO A 211 4.96 1.90 31.81
C PRO A 211 4.53 3.10 30.97
N PRO A 212 3.34 3.06 30.33
CA PRO A 212 2.88 4.11 29.44
C PRO A 212 2.82 5.43 30.21
N LYS A 213 3.76 6.32 29.96
CA LYS A 213 3.61 7.71 30.37
C LYS A 213 2.51 8.28 29.49
N HIS A 214 1.46 8.80 30.11
CA HIS A 214 0.42 9.55 29.39
C HIS A 214 1.09 10.62 28.57
N VAL A 215 1.19 10.40 27.24
CA VAL A 215 1.67 11.41 26.31
C VAL A 215 0.54 12.40 26.15
N ALA A 216 0.71 13.58 26.70
CA ALA A 216 -0.19 14.69 26.43
C ALA A 216 -0.20 14.95 24.92
N VAL A 217 -1.37 14.84 24.30
CA VAL A 217 -1.58 15.16 22.89
C VAL A 217 -1.37 16.66 22.73
N GLY A 218 -0.18 17.10 22.30
CA GLY A 218 0.18 18.52 22.20
C GLY A 218 1.62 18.81 21.76
N GLY A 219 2.43 17.79 21.53
CA GLY A 219 3.83 17.96 21.09
C GLY A 219 3.97 18.07 19.59
N LYS A 220 4.60 19.16 19.13
CA LYS A 220 5.01 19.34 17.72
C LYS A 220 5.83 18.12 17.23
N ALA A 221 5.46 17.57 16.10
CA ALA A 221 6.23 16.50 15.44
C ALA A 221 7.66 17.00 15.18
N SER A 222 8.64 16.37 15.81
CA SER A 222 10.06 16.58 15.52
C SER A 222 10.45 15.66 14.37
N ILE A 223 10.79 16.24 13.24
CA ILE A 223 11.34 15.53 12.09
C ILE A 223 12.74 15.08 12.48
N CYS A 224 12.93 13.76 12.63
CA CYS A 224 14.26 13.19 12.81
C CYS A 224 14.99 13.26 11.46
N SER A 225 15.89 14.24 11.33
CA SER A 225 16.81 14.35 10.19
C SER A 225 17.89 13.27 10.37
N LEU A 226 17.79 12.18 9.61
CA LEU A 226 18.91 11.27 9.40
C LEU A 226 19.88 11.95 8.43
N LYS A 227 20.99 12.46 8.97
CA LYS A 227 22.17 12.77 8.16
C LYS A 227 22.88 11.46 7.82
N CYS A 228 23.00 11.19 6.53
CA CYS A 228 23.94 10.20 5.99
C CYS A 228 25.39 10.63 6.26
#